data_516b30593f848db2312bf8ec9aeadae6
#
_entry.id   516b30593f848db2312bf8ec9aeadae6
#
_cell.length_a   1.000
_cell.length_b   1.000
_cell.length_c   1.000
_cell.angle_alpha   90.00
_cell.angle_beta   90.00
_cell.angle_gamma   90.00
#
_symmetry.space_group_name_H-M   'P 1'
#
loop_
_entity.id
_entity.type
_entity.pdbx_description
1 polymer ?
#
loop_
_entity_poly.entity_id
_entity_poly.type
_entity_poly.pdbx_seq_one_letter_code
_entity_poly.pdbx_strand_id
1 'polypeptide(L)'
;MNNVYSVAQVNRYVKNMFTQDYFLQNIYVKGEVSNCKYHTSGHIYFSLKDESGTLSCIMFAGSRKGLAFRMKDGDKVVAGGRVDVYERDGRYQFYAREITLEGAGALYERFLALKQELEDMGMFAQEYKQPIPEFASRVGVVTSPTGAAIRDIANVSTRRNPFVQTILYPALVQGEGAAASIVKGIQM
;
A
#
# COMPACT_ATOMS: atom_id res chain seq x y z
N MET A 1 -15.47 -55.66 -4.00
CA MET A 1 -16.57 -54.73 -3.66
C MET A 1 -16.13 -53.32 -3.94
N ASN A 2 -16.78 -52.60 -4.81
CA ASN A 2 -16.48 -51.20 -5.02
C ASN A 2 -16.97 -50.41 -3.81
N ASN A 3 -16.08 -49.67 -3.16
CA ASN A 3 -16.45 -48.78 -2.06
C ASN A 3 -17.25 -47.60 -2.62
N VAL A 4 -18.51 -47.47 -2.22
CA VAL A 4 -19.39 -46.37 -2.63
C VAL A 4 -19.35 -45.31 -1.51
N TYR A 5 -18.94 -44.07 -1.85
CA TYR A 5 -18.87 -42.96 -0.93
C TYR A 5 -19.92 -41.87 -1.28
N SER A 6 -20.44 -41.17 -0.31
CA SER A 6 -21.24 -39.99 -0.53
C SER A 6 -20.39 -38.80 -0.91
N VAL A 7 -20.96 -37.78 -1.60
CA VAL A 7 -20.27 -36.54 -1.94
C VAL A 7 -19.66 -35.86 -0.71
N ALA A 8 -20.41 -35.82 0.40
CA ALA A 8 -19.93 -35.25 1.66
C ALA A 8 -18.70 -35.99 2.24
N GLN A 9 -18.68 -37.34 2.10
CA GLN A 9 -17.52 -38.13 2.54
C GLN A 9 -16.29 -37.82 1.70
N VAL A 10 -16.44 -37.68 0.37
CA VAL A 10 -15.33 -37.30 -0.52
C VAL A 10 -14.81 -35.90 -0.21
N ASN A 11 -15.70 -34.89 -0.10
CA ASN A 11 -15.30 -33.52 0.21
C ASN A 11 -14.59 -33.42 1.56
N ARG A 12 -15.09 -34.12 2.57
CA ARG A 12 -14.43 -34.19 3.91
C ARG A 12 -13.06 -34.85 3.84
N TYR A 13 -12.93 -35.92 3.07
CA TYR A 13 -11.64 -36.58 2.89
C TYR A 13 -10.61 -35.64 2.25
N VAL A 14 -11.00 -34.98 1.15
CA VAL A 14 -10.14 -34.00 0.47
C VAL A 14 -9.76 -32.86 1.41
N LYS A 15 -10.73 -32.30 2.16
CA LYS A 15 -10.45 -31.26 3.15
C LYS A 15 -9.43 -31.72 4.21
N ASN A 16 -9.56 -32.93 4.71
CA ASN A 16 -8.62 -33.46 5.70
C ASN A 16 -7.19 -33.56 5.14
N MET A 17 -7.05 -33.92 3.85
CA MET A 17 -5.72 -33.90 3.19
C MET A 17 -5.13 -32.50 3.17
N PHE A 18 -5.92 -31.48 2.79
CA PHE A 18 -5.46 -30.07 2.79
C PHE A 18 -5.11 -29.59 4.21
N THR A 19 -5.89 -29.99 5.23
CA THR A 19 -5.64 -29.59 6.62
C THR A 19 -4.37 -30.21 7.20
N GLN A 20 -4.00 -31.41 6.76
CA GLN A 20 -2.80 -32.12 7.22
C GLN A 20 -1.55 -31.69 6.46
N ASP A 21 -1.69 -31.05 5.32
CA ASP A 21 -0.57 -30.57 4.53
C ASP A 21 0.01 -29.28 5.14
N TYR A 22 1.22 -29.40 5.70
CA TYR A 22 1.92 -28.29 6.34
C TYR A 22 2.18 -27.12 5.40
N PHE A 23 2.49 -27.39 4.13
CA PHE A 23 2.75 -26.38 3.12
C PHE A 23 1.48 -25.55 2.84
N LEU A 24 0.33 -26.20 2.64
CA LEU A 24 -0.94 -25.51 2.34
C LEU A 24 -1.49 -24.70 3.54
N GLN A 25 -1.07 -25.01 4.76
CA GLN A 25 -1.53 -24.31 5.96
C GLN A 25 -0.81 -23.00 6.23
N ASN A 26 0.37 -22.78 5.62
CA ASN A 26 1.13 -21.55 5.84
C ASN A 26 1.96 -21.21 4.60
N ILE A 27 1.30 -20.63 3.60
CA ILE A 27 1.92 -20.26 2.32
C ILE A 27 1.73 -18.77 2.01
N TYR A 28 2.62 -18.27 1.19
CA TYR A 28 2.51 -16.96 0.55
C TYR A 28 2.25 -17.13 -0.93
N VAL A 29 1.24 -16.46 -1.43
CA VAL A 29 0.84 -16.49 -2.83
C VAL A 29 0.98 -15.09 -3.42
N LYS A 30 1.75 -15.01 -4.52
CA LYS A 30 1.91 -13.79 -5.29
C LYS A 30 0.92 -13.79 -6.46
N GLY A 31 0.30 -12.66 -6.74
CA GLY A 31 -0.58 -12.52 -7.90
C GLY A 31 -1.16 -11.12 -8.05
N GLU A 32 -1.87 -10.92 -9.13
CA GLU A 32 -2.65 -9.72 -9.39
C GLU A 32 -4.08 -9.91 -8.88
N VAL A 33 -4.56 -8.93 -8.13
CA VAL A 33 -5.93 -8.91 -7.59
C VAL A 33 -6.94 -8.71 -8.72
N SER A 34 -7.99 -9.49 -8.69
CA SER A 34 -9.15 -9.32 -9.58
C SER A 34 -10.46 -9.66 -8.83
N ASN A 35 -11.57 -9.12 -9.31
CA ASN A 35 -12.91 -9.30 -8.71
C ASN A 35 -12.98 -8.95 -7.22
N CYS A 36 -12.27 -7.91 -6.80
CA CYS A 36 -12.20 -7.50 -5.40
C CYS A 36 -13.53 -6.88 -4.94
N LYS A 37 -14.17 -7.50 -3.95
CA LYS A 37 -15.46 -7.09 -3.39
C LYS A 37 -15.37 -7.01 -1.86
N TYR A 38 -15.65 -5.82 -1.34
CA TYR A 38 -15.82 -5.59 0.09
C TYR A 38 -17.28 -5.85 0.47
N HIS A 39 -17.52 -6.94 1.19
CA HIS A 39 -18.85 -7.34 1.59
C HIS A 39 -19.30 -6.57 2.85
N THR A 40 -20.63 -6.39 3.03
CA THR A 40 -21.22 -5.71 4.20
C THR A 40 -20.90 -6.37 5.53
N SER A 41 -20.67 -7.71 5.53
CA SER A 41 -20.19 -8.47 6.70
C SER A 41 -18.73 -8.17 7.10
N GLY A 42 -18.03 -7.28 6.35
CA GLY A 42 -16.64 -6.96 6.57
C GLY A 42 -15.63 -7.92 5.92
N HIS A 43 -16.08 -9.01 5.30
CA HIS A 43 -15.21 -9.91 4.54
C HIS A 43 -14.82 -9.30 3.20
N ILE A 44 -13.65 -9.65 2.69
CA ILE A 44 -13.19 -9.25 1.36
C ILE A 44 -13.08 -10.52 0.52
N TYR A 45 -13.81 -10.56 -0.59
CA TYR A 45 -13.74 -11.61 -1.59
C TYR A 45 -12.96 -11.09 -2.78
N PHE A 46 -12.01 -11.84 -3.27
CA PHE A 46 -11.19 -11.48 -4.41
C PHE A 46 -10.63 -12.73 -5.08
N SER A 47 -9.97 -12.56 -6.21
CA SER A 47 -9.17 -13.60 -6.85
C SER A 47 -7.75 -13.11 -6.99
N LEU A 48 -6.78 -14.00 -6.84
CA LEU A 48 -5.41 -13.80 -7.28
C LEU A 48 -5.23 -14.50 -8.61
N LYS A 49 -4.69 -13.82 -9.59
CA LYS A 49 -4.39 -14.36 -10.91
C LYS A 49 -2.92 -14.15 -11.28
N ASP A 50 -2.39 -15.03 -12.08
CA ASP A 50 -1.14 -14.92 -12.79
C ASP A 50 -1.33 -15.26 -14.28
N GLU A 51 -0.25 -15.48 -15.00
CA GLU A 51 -0.29 -15.81 -16.45
C GLU A 51 -1.01 -17.14 -16.75
N SER A 52 -1.08 -18.06 -15.77
CA SER A 52 -1.50 -19.43 -15.97
C SER A 52 -2.71 -19.86 -15.15
N GLY A 53 -3.06 -19.09 -14.10
CA GLY A 53 -4.09 -19.54 -13.17
C GLY A 53 -4.83 -18.44 -12.44
N THR A 54 -5.93 -18.85 -11.79
CA THR A 54 -6.73 -18.00 -10.91
C THR A 54 -7.08 -18.76 -9.66
N LEU A 55 -6.85 -18.14 -8.51
CA LEU A 55 -7.14 -18.68 -7.19
C LEU A 55 -8.19 -17.81 -6.49
N SER A 56 -9.32 -18.42 -6.11
CA SER A 56 -10.35 -17.74 -5.33
C SER A 56 -9.86 -17.50 -3.91
N CYS A 57 -10.05 -16.29 -3.41
CA CYS A 57 -9.52 -15.84 -2.13
C CYS A 57 -10.60 -15.19 -1.27
N ILE A 58 -10.46 -15.35 0.04
CA ILE A 58 -11.27 -14.64 1.04
C ILE A 58 -10.37 -14.14 2.17
N MET A 59 -10.58 -12.89 2.59
CA MET A 59 -10.05 -12.37 3.83
C MET A 59 -11.21 -12.09 4.79
N PHE A 60 -11.23 -12.78 5.93
CA PHE A 60 -12.27 -12.57 6.93
C PHE A 60 -12.11 -11.22 7.64
N ALA A 61 -13.22 -10.68 8.14
CA ALA A 61 -13.25 -9.40 8.86
C ALA A 61 -12.24 -9.35 10.02
N GLY A 62 -12.07 -10.46 10.75
CA GLY A 62 -11.10 -10.57 11.85
C GLY A 62 -9.64 -10.45 11.42
N SER A 63 -9.33 -10.78 10.17
CA SER A 63 -7.98 -10.71 9.59
C SER A 63 -7.66 -9.36 8.95
N ARG A 64 -8.60 -8.40 8.91
CA ARG A 64 -8.40 -7.10 8.23
C ARG A 64 -7.26 -6.25 8.80
N LYS A 65 -6.81 -6.52 10.02
CA LYS A 65 -5.62 -5.88 10.59
C LYS A 65 -4.34 -6.21 9.80
N GLY A 66 -4.32 -7.32 9.07
CA GLY A 66 -3.23 -7.72 8.16
C GLY A 66 -3.29 -7.06 6.77
N LEU A 67 -4.17 -6.06 6.57
CA LEU A 67 -4.31 -5.31 5.33
C LEU A 67 -4.17 -3.81 5.61
N ALA A 68 -3.00 -3.25 5.31
CA ALA A 68 -2.65 -1.85 5.60
C ALA A 68 -3.16 -0.84 4.55
N PHE A 69 -3.74 -1.31 3.45
CA PHE A 69 -4.20 -0.47 2.33
C PHE A 69 -5.57 -0.92 1.83
N ARG A 70 -6.21 -0.11 1.01
CA ARG A 70 -7.46 -0.49 0.33
C ARG A 70 -7.13 -1.18 -0.99
N MET A 71 -7.29 -2.50 -1.00
CA MET A 71 -7.05 -3.36 -2.16
C MET A 71 -8.08 -3.09 -3.27
N LYS A 72 -7.64 -3.09 -4.52
CA LYS A 72 -8.47 -2.94 -5.74
C LYS A 72 -7.97 -3.86 -6.84
N ASP A 73 -8.79 -4.03 -7.86
CA ASP A 73 -8.42 -4.80 -9.05
C ASP A 73 -7.19 -4.19 -9.72
N GLY A 74 -6.27 -5.06 -10.16
CA GLY A 74 -5.00 -4.70 -10.76
C GLY A 74 -3.84 -4.55 -9.77
N ASP A 75 -4.09 -4.52 -8.46
CA ASP A 75 -3.01 -4.47 -7.47
C ASP A 75 -2.19 -5.77 -7.51
N LYS A 76 -0.87 -5.65 -7.61
CA LYS A 76 0.05 -6.77 -7.47
C LYS A 76 0.38 -6.95 -6.00
N VAL A 77 0.09 -8.13 -5.47
CA VAL A 77 0.20 -8.40 -4.03
C VAL A 77 0.89 -9.71 -3.73
N VAL A 78 1.39 -9.80 -2.50
CA VAL A 78 1.78 -11.05 -1.85
C VAL A 78 0.84 -11.26 -0.67
N ALA A 79 0.07 -12.35 -0.71
CA ALA A 79 -0.89 -12.70 0.31
C ALA A 79 -0.42 -13.92 1.12
N GLY A 80 -0.31 -13.76 2.43
CA GLY A 80 -0.01 -14.84 3.38
C GLY A 80 -1.29 -15.46 3.92
N GLY A 81 -1.35 -16.79 3.99
CA GLY A 81 -2.54 -17.48 4.45
C GLY A 81 -2.48 -19.00 4.33
N ARG A 82 -3.63 -19.62 4.13
CA ARG A 82 -3.75 -21.07 3.93
C ARG A 82 -4.70 -21.39 2.78
N VAL A 83 -4.51 -22.53 2.15
CA VAL A 83 -5.48 -23.11 1.23
C VAL A 83 -6.32 -24.15 1.97
N ASP A 84 -7.62 -24.08 1.80
CA ASP A 84 -8.54 -25.04 2.40
C ASP A 84 -9.71 -25.31 1.46
N VAL A 85 -10.45 -26.37 1.70
CA VAL A 85 -11.61 -26.77 0.93
C VAL A 85 -12.90 -26.27 1.58
N TYR A 86 -13.69 -25.53 0.82
CA TYR A 86 -15.06 -25.19 1.22
C TYR A 86 -15.96 -26.39 0.98
N GLU A 87 -16.27 -27.16 2.04
CA GLU A 87 -16.93 -28.47 1.97
C GLU A 87 -18.27 -28.44 1.23
N ARG A 88 -19.01 -27.32 1.32
CA ARG A 88 -20.35 -27.20 0.74
C ARG A 88 -20.34 -27.32 -0.78
N ASP A 89 -19.33 -26.71 -1.41
CA ASP A 89 -19.21 -26.65 -2.87
C ASP A 89 -18.05 -27.54 -3.40
N GLY A 90 -17.25 -28.13 -2.51
CA GLY A 90 -16.08 -28.94 -2.87
C GLY A 90 -14.96 -28.14 -3.55
N ARG A 91 -14.97 -26.81 -3.43
CA ARG A 91 -13.99 -25.92 -4.05
C ARG A 91 -12.87 -25.59 -3.06
N TYR A 92 -11.64 -25.61 -3.52
CA TYR A 92 -10.53 -25.05 -2.74
C TYR A 92 -10.46 -23.55 -2.92
N GLN A 93 -10.06 -22.86 -1.85
CA GLN A 93 -9.88 -21.41 -1.86
C GLN A 93 -8.78 -21.00 -0.87
N PHE A 94 -8.23 -19.82 -1.10
CA PHE A 94 -7.20 -19.26 -0.25
C PHE A 94 -7.81 -18.35 0.81
N TYR A 95 -7.49 -18.62 2.06
CA TYR A 95 -7.91 -17.85 3.22
C TYR A 95 -6.77 -16.92 3.64
N ALA A 96 -6.83 -15.67 3.20
CA ALA A 96 -5.81 -14.67 3.47
C ALA A 96 -5.85 -14.20 4.93
N ARG A 97 -4.69 -14.13 5.57
CA ARG A 97 -4.48 -13.53 6.91
C ARG A 97 -3.85 -12.16 6.81
N GLU A 98 -2.93 -11.97 5.88
CA GLU A 98 -2.22 -10.73 5.63
C GLU A 98 -2.02 -10.54 4.12
N ILE A 99 -1.97 -9.29 3.69
CA ILE A 99 -1.76 -8.96 2.27
C ILE A 99 -0.89 -7.71 2.22
N THR A 100 0.17 -7.76 1.42
CA THR A 100 1.09 -6.64 1.17
C THR A 100 1.19 -6.35 -0.33
N LEU A 101 1.43 -5.11 -0.69
CA LEU A 101 1.73 -4.77 -2.09
C LEU A 101 3.08 -5.39 -2.49
N GLU A 102 3.15 -5.91 -3.69
CA GLU A 102 4.40 -6.41 -4.26
C GLU A 102 5.41 -5.27 -4.35
N GLY A 103 6.63 -5.51 -3.87
CA GLY A 103 7.69 -4.51 -3.84
C GLY A 103 7.63 -3.51 -2.69
N ALA A 104 6.57 -3.48 -1.88
CA ALA A 104 6.48 -2.60 -0.72
C ALA A 104 7.63 -2.82 0.28
N GLY A 105 8.04 -4.07 0.48
CA GLY A 105 9.20 -4.41 1.31
C GLY A 105 10.51 -3.84 0.74
N ALA A 106 10.77 -4.06 -0.54
CA ALA A 106 11.98 -3.55 -1.20
C ALA A 106 12.05 -2.02 -1.24
N LEU A 107 10.90 -1.35 -1.42
CA LEU A 107 10.84 0.11 -1.35
C LEU A 107 11.12 0.63 0.06
N TYR A 108 10.59 -0.04 1.07
CA TYR A 108 10.84 0.31 2.47
C TYR A 108 12.30 0.08 2.88
N GLU A 109 12.90 -1.03 2.45
CA GLU A 109 14.33 -1.29 2.66
C GLU A 109 15.22 -0.22 1.99
N ARG A 110 14.89 0.17 0.76
CA ARG A 110 15.58 1.28 0.08
C ARG A 110 15.42 2.61 0.82
N PHE A 111 14.22 2.87 1.33
CA PHE A 111 13.98 4.06 2.16
C PHE A 111 14.83 4.05 3.43
N LEU A 112 14.89 2.92 4.14
CA LEU A 112 15.71 2.79 5.34
C LEU A 112 17.21 2.93 5.04
N ALA A 113 17.70 2.30 3.97
CA ALA A 113 19.07 2.41 3.53
C ALA A 113 19.45 3.85 3.19
N LEU A 114 18.62 4.54 2.39
CA LEU A 114 18.85 5.95 2.06
C LEU A 114 18.79 6.86 3.29
N LYS A 115 17.84 6.61 4.20
CA LYS A 115 17.75 7.37 5.45
C LYS A 115 19.03 7.22 6.27
N GLN A 116 19.54 6.00 6.42
CA GLN A 116 20.79 5.74 7.15
C GLN A 116 21.99 6.40 6.47
N GLU A 117 22.11 6.29 5.15
CA GLU A 117 23.15 6.95 4.37
C GLU A 117 23.16 8.47 4.61
N LEU A 118 21.99 9.11 4.54
CA LEU A 118 21.86 10.55 4.78
C LEU A 118 22.17 10.93 6.25
N GLU A 119 21.85 10.06 7.20
CA GLU A 119 22.16 10.24 8.62
C GLU A 119 23.67 10.13 8.85
N ASP A 120 24.32 9.12 8.27
CA ASP A 120 25.78 8.93 8.34
C ASP A 120 26.56 10.08 7.67
N MET A 121 25.99 10.67 6.60
CA MET A 121 26.51 11.89 5.97
C MET A 121 26.29 13.17 6.80
N GLY A 122 25.60 13.07 7.94
CA GLY A 122 25.29 14.20 8.81
C GLY A 122 24.20 15.14 8.28
N MET A 123 23.45 14.77 7.23
CA MET A 123 22.43 15.63 6.60
C MET A 123 21.31 16.04 7.54
N PHE A 124 21.09 15.29 8.63
CA PHE A 124 20.09 15.60 9.65
C PHE A 124 20.66 16.25 10.90
N ALA A 125 21.96 16.52 10.93
CA ALA A 125 22.63 17.08 12.09
C ALA A 125 22.10 18.48 12.44
N GLN A 126 22.02 18.76 13.74
CA GLN A 126 21.43 20.00 14.25
C GLN A 126 22.22 21.25 13.83
N GLU A 127 23.52 21.12 13.63
CA GLU A 127 24.43 22.18 13.20
C GLU A 127 24.15 22.75 11.81
N TYR A 128 23.51 21.94 10.93
CA TYR A 128 23.08 22.39 9.60
C TYR A 128 21.67 23.02 9.58
N LYS A 129 20.95 22.99 10.71
CA LYS A 129 19.61 23.57 10.79
C LYS A 129 19.69 25.05 11.12
N GLN A 130 19.03 25.85 10.30
CA GLN A 130 18.91 27.28 10.53
C GLN A 130 17.69 27.57 11.43
N PRO A 131 17.78 28.54 12.37
CA PRO A 131 16.62 28.97 13.13
C PRO A 131 15.59 29.62 12.20
N ILE A 132 14.31 29.40 12.48
CA ILE A 132 13.23 30.06 11.74
C ILE A 132 13.24 31.54 12.13
N PRO A 133 13.27 32.50 11.17
CA PRO A 133 13.26 33.91 11.48
C PRO A 133 11.94 34.30 12.16
N GLU A 134 12.00 35.08 13.22
CA GLU A 134 10.81 35.57 13.93
C GLU A 134 9.93 36.45 13.03
N PHE A 135 10.54 37.26 12.16
CA PHE A 135 9.86 38.16 11.23
C PHE A 135 10.35 37.91 9.81
N ALA A 136 9.59 37.11 9.06
CA ALA A 136 9.84 36.92 7.62
C ALA A 136 9.08 37.99 6.82
N SER A 137 9.80 38.84 6.08
CA SER A 137 9.18 39.80 5.14
C SER A 137 8.89 39.17 3.78
N ARG A 138 9.58 38.08 3.43
CA ARG A 138 9.39 37.32 2.18
C ARG A 138 9.32 35.83 2.46
N VAL A 139 8.38 35.15 1.80
CA VAL A 139 8.21 33.70 1.87
C VAL A 139 8.21 33.14 0.45
N GLY A 140 9.24 32.34 0.13
CA GLY A 140 9.30 31.60 -1.12
C GLY A 140 8.40 30.36 -1.06
N VAL A 141 7.61 30.14 -2.10
CA VAL A 141 6.71 28.98 -2.20
C VAL A 141 7.00 28.25 -3.51
N VAL A 142 7.52 27.04 -3.41
CA VAL A 142 7.79 26.17 -4.57
C VAL A 142 6.65 25.18 -4.69
N THR A 143 5.71 25.44 -5.59
CA THR A 143 4.51 24.60 -5.78
C THR A 143 3.87 24.80 -7.15
N SER A 144 2.82 24.02 -7.43
CA SER A 144 2.01 24.20 -8.64
C SER A 144 1.28 25.54 -8.60
N PRO A 145 1.32 26.35 -9.70
CA PRO A 145 0.69 27.66 -9.75
C PRO A 145 -0.84 27.61 -9.75
N THR A 146 -1.43 26.46 -10.07
CA THR A 146 -2.89 26.28 -10.18
C THR A 146 -3.50 25.48 -9.04
N GLY A 147 -2.68 24.98 -8.09
CA GLY A 147 -3.13 24.14 -6.98
C GLY A 147 -3.93 24.90 -5.92
N ALA A 148 -4.73 24.17 -5.12
CA ALA A 148 -5.41 24.73 -3.95
C ALA A 148 -4.42 25.26 -2.91
N ALA A 149 -3.29 24.57 -2.75
CA ALA A 149 -2.27 24.89 -1.75
C ALA A 149 -1.74 26.33 -1.84
N ILE A 150 -1.48 26.85 -3.06
CA ILE A 150 -0.98 28.23 -3.23
C ILE A 150 -2.02 29.26 -2.81
N ARG A 151 -3.32 28.99 -3.07
CA ARG A 151 -4.42 29.87 -2.68
C ARG A 151 -4.56 29.90 -1.15
N ASP A 152 -4.45 28.75 -0.52
CA ASP A 152 -4.53 28.65 0.94
C ASP A 152 -3.36 29.35 1.62
N ILE A 153 -2.13 29.17 1.11
CA ILE A 153 -0.94 29.88 1.61
C ILE A 153 -1.12 31.39 1.46
N ALA A 154 -1.52 31.87 0.30
CA ALA A 154 -1.74 33.29 0.05
C ALA A 154 -2.82 33.88 0.98
N ASN A 155 -3.97 33.20 1.10
CA ASN A 155 -5.08 33.65 1.97
C ASN A 155 -4.69 33.69 3.45
N VAL A 156 -4.01 32.64 3.93
CA VAL A 156 -3.59 32.56 5.34
C VAL A 156 -2.49 33.59 5.62
N SER A 157 -1.52 33.75 4.72
CA SER A 157 -0.44 34.73 4.88
C SER A 157 -1.00 36.15 4.94
N THR A 158 -1.83 36.54 3.98
CA THR A 158 -2.43 37.88 3.92
C THR A 158 -3.31 38.18 5.15
N ARG A 159 -4.05 37.18 5.63
CA ARG A 159 -4.90 37.36 6.80
C ARG A 159 -4.10 37.49 8.10
N ARG A 160 -2.98 36.77 8.22
CA ARG A 160 -2.14 36.77 9.43
C ARG A 160 -1.14 37.91 9.49
N ASN A 161 -0.51 38.21 8.37
CA ASN A 161 0.45 39.30 8.24
C ASN A 161 0.41 39.85 6.81
N PRO A 162 -0.31 40.94 6.53
CA PRO A 162 -0.45 41.51 5.21
C PRO A 162 0.85 42.11 4.66
N PHE A 163 1.90 42.26 5.49
CA PHE A 163 3.20 42.79 5.08
C PHE A 163 4.16 41.70 4.57
N VAL A 164 3.77 40.42 4.63
CA VAL A 164 4.57 39.32 4.07
C VAL A 164 4.36 39.23 2.56
N GLN A 165 5.44 39.32 1.82
CA GLN A 165 5.44 39.07 0.38
C GLN A 165 5.59 37.59 0.10
N THR A 166 4.57 36.96 -0.51
CA THR A 166 4.64 35.58 -1.01
C THR A 166 5.21 35.56 -2.42
N ILE A 167 6.31 34.88 -2.64
CA ILE A 167 6.97 34.72 -3.95
C ILE A 167 6.74 33.28 -4.40
N LEU A 168 5.92 33.11 -5.44
CA LEU A 168 5.65 31.81 -6.02
C LEU A 168 6.74 31.43 -7.03
N TYR A 169 7.31 30.26 -6.82
CA TYR A 169 8.12 29.59 -7.83
C TYR A 169 7.36 28.39 -8.40
N PRO A 170 6.94 28.45 -9.68
CA PRO A 170 6.14 27.38 -10.28
C PRO A 170 6.93 26.09 -10.41
N ALA A 171 6.41 25.00 -9.85
CA ALA A 171 7.05 23.69 -9.91
C ALA A 171 6.01 22.57 -10.10
N LEU A 172 6.43 21.49 -10.75
CA LEU A 172 5.72 20.23 -10.71
C LEU A 172 5.93 19.61 -9.33
N VAL A 173 4.84 19.24 -8.63
CA VAL A 173 4.90 18.67 -7.27
C VAL A 173 4.43 17.22 -7.22
N GLN A 174 4.08 16.64 -8.38
CA GLN A 174 3.64 15.25 -8.52
C GLN A 174 4.21 14.64 -9.81
N GLY A 175 4.37 13.30 -9.83
CA GLY A 175 4.91 12.54 -10.95
C GLY A 175 6.43 12.48 -10.98
N GLU A 176 7.01 11.77 -11.95
CA GLU A 176 8.44 11.47 -12.04
C GLU A 176 9.32 12.72 -12.15
N GLY A 177 8.83 13.81 -12.75
CA GLY A 177 9.56 15.07 -12.89
C GLY A 177 9.51 15.98 -11.67
N ALA A 178 8.75 15.65 -10.62
CA ALA A 178 8.52 16.53 -9.48
C ALA A 178 9.79 16.88 -8.71
N ALA A 179 10.63 15.88 -8.40
CA ALA A 179 11.86 16.08 -7.65
C ALA A 179 12.80 17.08 -8.32
N ALA A 180 13.08 16.90 -9.62
CA ALA A 180 13.94 17.80 -10.40
C ALA A 180 13.37 19.21 -10.49
N SER A 181 12.03 19.33 -10.64
CA SER A 181 11.35 20.62 -10.71
C SER A 181 11.41 21.39 -9.39
N ILE A 182 11.24 20.69 -8.26
CA ILE A 182 11.32 21.28 -6.92
C ILE A 182 12.75 21.71 -6.61
N VAL A 183 13.75 20.87 -6.90
CA VAL A 183 15.18 21.21 -6.72
C VAL A 183 15.52 22.49 -7.45
N LYS A 184 15.12 22.61 -8.72
CA LYS A 184 15.32 23.83 -9.51
C LYS A 184 14.65 25.05 -8.87
N GLY A 185 13.46 24.88 -8.30
CA GLY A 185 12.76 25.96 -7.61
C GLY A 185 13.41 26.41 -6.31
N ILE A 186 14.11 25.51 -5.61
CA ILE A 186 14.84 25.84 -4.37
C ILE A 186 16.17 26.53 -4.66
N GLN A 187 16.80 26.24 -5.79
CA GLN A 187 18.10 26.78 -6.19
C GLN A 187 18.04 28.22 -6.75
N MET A 188 16.83 28.72 -7.06
CA MET A 188 16.59 30.07 -7.60
C MET A 188 16.43 31.11 -6.50
#